data_6b2704bac1afa147f924ed98505f4cff
#
_entry.id   6b2704bac1afa147f924ed98505f4cff
#
_cell.length_a   1.000
_cell.length_b   1.000
_cell.length_c   1.000
_cell.angle_alpha   90.00
_cell.angle_beta   90.00
_cell.angle_gamma   90.00
#
_symmetry.space_group_name_H-M   'P 1'
#
loop_
_entity.id
_entity.type
_entity.pdbx_description
1 polymer ?
#
loop_
_entity_poly.entity_id
_entity_poly.type
_entity_poly.pdbx_seq_one_letter_code
_entity_poly.pdbx_strand_id
1 'polypeptide(L)'
;GLPRPKMVGQSKYKEYIKAFEETNEATGFYLMILNILVTKYPKEFNVLKELALNGGKYVSNFVDDNALLHLLGYGLIENIDGIYKIRFRTIERYLLGKYRYERANLTIEEQKQEIQCRINIVEMSLRKLVKNTLATLMGVNKAKETVLNVMREHNAIQSYDMTKASSLQYNELFDPSVNKIYFSVLSKIVINNFTLFSNIFEGTSMSELQANFDIINKARRVPDHSYTESSQNWAQNDFLQFRASISKIEERLKDYE
;
A
#
# COMPACT_ATOMS: atom_id res chain seq x y z
N GLY A 1 -47.45 1.72 -35.99
CA GLY A 1 -46.08 1.28 -35.89
C GLY A 1 -45.33 2.19 -34.94
N LEU A 2 -44.73 1.66 -33.86
CA LEU A 2 -43.85 2.41 -32.97
C LEU A 2 -42.57 2.84 -33.73
N PRO A 3 -42.13 4.08 -33.61
CA PRO A 3 -40.93 4.56 -34.30
C PRO A 3 -39.71 3.73 -33.82
N ARG A 4 -38.96 3.17 -34.78
CA ARG A 4 -37.70 2.48 -34.47
C ARG A 4 -36.76 3.43 -33.74
N PRO A 5 -36.13 3.04 -32.62
CA PRO A 5 -35.16 3.90 -31.97
C PRO A 5 -34.03 4.21 -32.94
N LYS A 6 -33.72 5.49 -33.10
CA LYS A 6 -32.57 5.93 -33.91
C LYS A 6 -31.31 5.33 -33.30
N MET A 7 -30.57 4.55 -34.09
CA MET A 7 -29.25 4.04 -33.66
C MET A 7 -28.36 5.25 -33.31
N VAL A 8 -28.01 5.35 -32.06
CA VAL A 8 -27.01 6.33 -31.60
C VAL A 8 -25.67 5.91 -32.20
N GLY A 9 -25.05 6.77 -33.01
CA GLY A 9 -23.77 6.46 -33.62
C GLY A 9 -22.71 6.16 -32.53
N GLN A 10 -21.76 5.27 -32.82
CA GLN A 10 -20.71 4.82 -31.89
C GLN A 10 -19.98 5.97 -31.20
N SER A 11 -19.81 7.11 -31.86
CA SER A 11 -19.20 8.34 -31.33
C SER A 11 -20.00 8.90 -30.15
N LYS A 12 -21.32 9.10 -30.33
CA LYS A 12 -22.21 9.60 -29.29
C LYS A 12 -22.35 8.64 -28.11
N TYR A 13 -22.35 7.34 -28.37
CA TYR A 13 -22.35 6.34 -27.30
C TYR A 13 -21.11 6.43 -26.42
N LYS A 14 -19.92 6.61 -27.00
CA LYS A 14 -18.67 6.81 -26.25
C LYS A 14 -18.69 8.10 -25.40
N GLU A 15 -19.26 9.18 -25.94
CA GLU A 15 -19.43 10.44 -25.20
C GLU A 15 -20.38 10.28 -23.99
N TYR A 16 -21.49 9.58 -24.17
CA TYR A 16 -22.44 9.31 -23.07
C TYR A 16 -21.82 8.43 -21.97
N ILE A 17 -21.08 7.38 -22.33
CA ILE A 17 -20.36 6.56 -21.34
C ILE A 17 -19.34 7.40 -20.59
N LYS A 18 -18.55 8.22 -21.28
CA LYS A 18 -17.57 9.09 -20.64
C LYS A 18 -18.23 10.08 -19.67
N ALA A 19 -19.31 10.72 -20.08
CA ALA A 19 -20.05 11.64 -19.24
C ALA A 19 -20.67 10.94 -18.02
N PHE A 20 -21.21 9.72 -18.19
CA PHE A 20 -21.74 8.92 -17.09
C PHE A 20 -20.64 8.47 -16.11
N GLU A 21 -19.47 8.06 -16.61
CA GLU A 21 -18.33 7.65 -15.77
C GLU A 21 -17.80 8.78 -14.86
N GLU A 22 -18.08 10.02 -15.19
CA GLU A 22 -17.68 11.20 -14.40
C GLU A 22 -18.69 11.51 -13.27
N THR A 23 -19.80 10.76 -13.17
CA THR A 23 -20.82 10.96 -12.13
C THR A 23 -20.54 10.12 -10.87
N ASN A 24 -21.01 10.61 -9.70
CA ASN A 24 -20.97 9.84 -8.46
C ASN A 24 -21.86 8.58 -8.52
N GLU A 25 -22.96 8.62 -9.30
CA GLU A 25 -23.87 7.49 -9.51
C GLU A 25 -23.18 6.34 -10.24
N ALA A 26 -22.34 6.66 -11.24
CA ALA A 26 -21.53 5.66 -11.94
C ALA A 26 -20.56 4.94 -10.99
N THR A 27 -19.95 5.67 -10.08
CA THR A 27 -19.04 5.07 -9.08
C THR A 27 -19.79 4.07 -8.21
N GLY A 28 -20.96 4.41 -7.71
CA GLY A 28 -21.81 3.49 -6.91
C GLY A 28 -22.23 2.24 -7.69
N PHE A 29 -22.62 2.40 -8.96
CA PHE A 29 -22.99 1.31 -9.84
C PHE A 29 -21.82 0.35 -10.11
N TYR A 30 -20.64 0.86 -10.43
CA TYR A 30 -19.47 0.04 -10.68
C TYR A 30 -18.96 -0.68 -9.43
N LEU A 31 -19.05 -0.06 -8.27
CA LEU A 31 -18.73 -0.72 -6.99
C LEU A 31 -19.69 -1.87 -6.71
N MET A 32 -20.98 -1.74 -7.03
CA MET A 32 -21.94 -2.82 -6.92
C MET A 32 -21.58 -3.99 -7.85
N ILE A 33 -21.23 -3.72 -9.11
CA ILE A 33 -20.79 -4.76 -10.06
C ILE A 33 -19.56 -5.48 -9.52
N LEU A 34 -18.54 -4.73 -9.07
CA LEU A 34 -17.33 -5.32 -8.52
C LEU A 34 -17.59 -6.17 -7.28
N ASN A 35 -18.50 -5.74 -6.41
CA ASN A 35 -18.89 -6.52 -5.24
C ASN A 35 -19.59 -7.84 -5.61
N ILE A 36 -20.45 -7.83 -6.63
CA ILE A 36 -21.06 -9.04 -7.18
C ILE A 36 -19.99 -9.97 -7.74
N LEU A 37 -19.02 -9.44 -8.49
CA LEU A 37 -17.94 -10.24 -9.05
C LEU A 37 -17.08 -10.87 -7.94
N VAL A 38 -16.66 -10.09 -6.93
CA VAL A 38 -15.88 -10.61 -5.80
C VAL A 38 -16.61 -11.76 -5.08
N THR A 39 -17.93 -11.62 -4.87
CA THR A 39 -18.68 -12.57 -4.05
C THR A 39 -19.20 -13.79 -4.82
N LYS A 40 -19.58 -13.62 -6.08
CA LYS A 40 -20.24 -14.68 -6.87
C LYS A 40 -19.42 -15.17 -8.05
N TYR A 41 -18.51 -14.35 -8.57
CA TYR A 41 -17.71 -14.62 -9.77
C TYR A 41 -16.24 -14.28 -9.55
N PRO A 42 -15.58 -14.95 -8.56
CA PRO A 42 -14.20 -14.59 -8.17
C PRO A 42 -13.18 -14.80 -9.29
N LYS A 43 -13.41 -15.69 -10.24
CA LYS A 43 -12.53 -15.89 -11.40
C LYS A 43 -12.56 -14.68 -12.32
N GLU A 44 -13.75 -14.20 -12.67
CA GLU A 44 -13.97 -12.99 -13.48
C GLU A 44 -13.40 -11.75 -12.79
N PHE A 45 -13.57 -11.64 -11.48
CA PHE A 45 -12.97 -10.57 -10.69
C PHE A 45 -11.44 -10.59 -10.79
N ASN A 46 -10.82 -11.76 -10.64
CA ASN A 46 -9.37 -11.92 -10.76
C ASN A 46 -8.86 -11.53 -12.16
N VAL A 47 -9.60 -11.89 -13.21
CA VAL A 47 -9.27 -11.47 -14.58
C VAL A 47 -9.30 -9.95 -14.73
N LEU A 48 -10.36 -9.29 -14.24
CA LEU A 48 -10.42 -7.82 -14.26
C LEU A 48 -9.29 -7.17 -13.47
N LYS A 49 -8.95 -7.73 -12.29
CA LYS A 49 -7.85 -7.25 -11.46
C LYS A 49 -6.51 -7.39 -12.20
N GLU A 50 -6.24 -8.55 -12.79
CA GLU A 50 -5.02 -8.78 -13.57
C GLU A 50 -4.93 -7.86 -14.79
N LEU A 51 -6.03 -7.64 -15.51
CA LEU A 51 -6.08 -6.69 -16.63
C LEU A 51 -5.75 -5.26 -16.18
N ALA A 52 -6.31 -4.82 -15.05
CA ALA A 52 -6.04 -3.51 -14.51
C ALA A 52 -4.57 -3.35 -14.09
N LEU A 53 -4.01 -4.35 -13.40
CA LEU A 53 -2.67 -4.26 -12.83
C LEU A 53 -1.54 -4.47 -13.84
N ASN A 54 -1.71 -5.42 -14.76
CA ASN A 54 -0.62 -5.90 -15.62
C ASN A 54 -0.88 -5.66 -17.13
N GLY A 55 -2.08 -5.18 -17.49
CA GLY A 55 -2.48 -4.94 -18.88
C GLY A 55 -2.78 -6.22 -19.67
N GLY A 56 -3.41 -6.06 -20.83
CA GLY A 56 -3.98 -7.17 -21.60
C GLY A 56 -3.00 -8.08 -22.36
N LYS A 57 -1.71 -7.75 -22.42
CA LYS A 57 -0.73 -8.56 -23.16
C LYS A 57 -0.43 -9.92 -22.51
N TYR A 58 -0.64 -10.07 -21.22
CA TYR A 58 -0.25 -11.25 -20.45
C TYR A 58 -1.43 -12.13 -20.02
N VAL A 59 -2.65 -11.68 -20.26
CA VAL A 59 -3.88 -12.33 -19.76
C VAL A 59 -4.15 -13.66 -20.45
N SER A 60 -3.78 -13.82 -21.72
CA SER A 60 -4.07 -15.02 -22.51
C SER A 60 -3.36 -16.28 -22.01
N ASN A 61 -2.29 -16.18 -21.22
CA ASN A 61 -1.48 -17.33 -20.80
C ASN A 61 -1.90 -17.94 -19.45
N PHE A 62 -2.77 -17.26 -18.67
CA PHE A 62 -3.06 -17.63 -17.28
C PHE A 62 -4.53 -17.60 -16.90
N VAL A 63 -5.44 -17.36 -17.85
CA VAL A 63 -6.84 -17.06 -17.54
C VAL A 63 -7.75 -18.16 -18.05
N ASP A 64 -8.73 -18.49 -17.21
CA ASP A 64 -9.88 -19.32 -17.57
C ASP A 64 -10.62 -18.66 -18.75
N ASP A 65 -10.63 -19.30 -19.92
CA ASP A 65 -11.29 -18.81 -21.13
C ASP A 65 -12.76 -18.49 -20.90
N ASN A 66 -13.46 -19.23 -20.01
CA ASN A 66 -14.84 -18.97 -19.67
C ASN A 66 -15.01 -17.63 -18.93
N ALA A 67 -14.11 -17.29 -18.01
CA ALA A 67 -14.15 -16.01 -17.31
C ALA A 67 -13.94 -14.83 -18.27
N LEU A 68 -13.03 -14.96 -19.26
CA LEU A 68 -12.85 -13.99 -20.33
C LEU A 68 -14.10 -13.83 -21.18
N LEU A 69 -14.72 -14.94 -21.62
CA LEU A 69 -15.95 -14.94 -22.42
C LEU A 69 -17.12 -14.30 -21.66
N HIS A 70 -17.25 -14.58 -20.37
CA HIS A 70 -18.26 -13.94 -19.54
C HIS A 70 -18.06 -12.43 -19.45
N LEU A 71 -16.83 -11.98 -19.19
CA LEU A 71 -16.53 -10.54 -19.09
C LEU A 71 -16.73 -9.80 -20.43
N LEU A 72 -16.41 -10.45 -21.55
CA LEU A 72 -16.71 -9.93 -22.90
C LEU A 72 -18.24 -9.86 -23.12
N GLY A 73 -18.97 -10.93 -22.75
CA GLY A 73 -20.42 -10.97 -22.88
C GLY A 73 -21.14 -9.92 -22.05
N TYR A 74 -20.65 -9.64 -20.83
CA TYR A 74 -21.16 -8.56 -19.98
C TYR A 74 -20.70 -7.17 -20.42
N GLY A 75 -19.82 -7.07 -21.43
CA GLY A 75 -19.28 -5.81 -21.94
C GLY A 75 -18.36 -5.08 -20.94
N LEU A 76 -17.80 -5.78 -19.94
CA LEU A 76 -16.86 -5.22 -18.97
C LEU A 76 -15.44 -5.10 -19.54
N ILE A 77 -15.10 -5.96 -20.50
CA ILE A 77 -13.86 -5.91 -21.26
C ILE A 77 -14.14 -5.86 -22.76
N GLU A 78 -13.17 -5.48 -23.52
CA GLU A 78 -13.16 -5.53 -24.97
C GLU A 78 -11.84 -6.15 -25.47
N ASN A 79 -11.89 -6.79 -26.64
CA ASN A 79 -10.70 -7.30 -27.32
C ASN A 79 -10.43 -6.40 -28.54
N ILE A 80 -9.27 -5.75 -28.56
CA ILE A 80 -8.80 -4.91 -29.67
C ILE A 80 -7.49 -5.52 -30.19
N ASP A 81 -7.54 -6.09 -31.38
CA ASP A 81 -6.37 -6.71 -32.04
C ASP A 81 -5.65 -7.76 -31.20
N GLY A 82 -6.42 -8.60 -30.49
CA GLY A 82 -5.88 -9.65 -29.61
C GLY A 82 -5.47 -9.17 -28.21
N ILE A 83 -5.63 -7.89 -27.91
CA ILE A 83 -5.32 -7.29 -26.61
C ILE A 83 -6.61 -7.02 -25.86
N TYR A 84 -6.77 -7.64 -24.69
CA TYR A 84 -7.91 -7.39 -23.81
C TYR A 84 -7.73 -6.08 -23.03
N LYS A 85 -8.81 -5.30 -22.92
CA LYS A 85 -8.84 -4.05 -22.16
C LYS A 85 -10.11 -3.94 -21.35
N ILE A 86 -10.02 -3.31 -20.18
CA ILE A 86 -11.21 -2.93 -19.41
C ILE A 86 -11.90 -1.79 -20.14
N ARG A 87 -13.20 -1.94 -20.40
CA ARG A 87 -13.98 -0.95 -21.13
C ARG A 87 -14.26 0.31 -20.30
N PHE A 88 -14.42 0.15 -18.99
CA PHE A 88 -14.80 1.23 -18.07
C PHE A 88 -13.58 1.73 -17.29
N ARG A 89 -13.22 2.96 -17.54
CA ARG A 89 -12.06 3.63 -16.91
C ARG A 89 -12.19 3.74 -15.39
N THR A 90 -13.43 3.89 -14.90
CA THR A 90 -13.74 3.95 -13.47
C THR A 90 -13.43 2.64 -12.77
N ILE A 91 -13.78 1.49 -13.38
CA ILE A 91 -13.42 0.16 -12.88
C ILE A 91 -11.89 -0.01 -12.84
N GLU A 92 -11.22 0.32 -13.93
CA GLU A 92 -9.76 0.23 -14.04
C GLU A 92 -9.07 1.07 -12.97
N ARG A 93 -9.45 2.34 -12.81
CA ARG A 93 -8.89 3.24 -11.79
C ARG A 93 -9.13 2.74 -10.37
N TYR A 94 -10.33 2.22 -10.09
CA TYR A 94 -10.64 1.65 -8.78
C TYR A 94 -9.76 0.45 -8.46
N LEU A 95 -9.64 -0.50 -9.40
CA LEU A 95 -8.81 -1.68 -9.22
C LEU A 95 -7.33 -1.32 -9.09
N LEU A 96 -6.82 -0.42 -9.92
CA LEU A 96 -5.46 0.11 -9.81
C LEU A 96 -5.21 0.78 -8.45
N GLY A 97 -6.14 1.60 -7.97
CA GLY A 97 -6.01 2.27 -6.68
C GLY A 97 -6.02 1.30 -5.52
N LYS A 98 -6.98 0.36 -5.50
CA LYS A 98 -7.18 -0.58 -4.40
C LYS A 98 -6.11 -1.68 -4.34
N TYR A 99 -5.68 -2.19 -5.50
CA TYR A 99 -4.76 -3.33 -5.62
C TYR A 99 -3.39 -2.94 -6.17
N ARG A 100 -3.05 -1.64 -6.20
CA ARG A 100 -1.79 -1.13 -6.78
C ARG A 100 -0.54 -1.88 -6.31
N TYR A 101 -0.54 -2.36 -5.08
CA TYR A 101 0.59 -3.07 -4.48
C TYR A 101 0.63 -4.57 -4.82
N GLU A 102 -0.35 -5.10 -5.57
CA GLU A 102 -0.33 -6.46 -6.08
C GLU A 102 0.25 -6.55 -7.50
N ARG A 103 0.54 -5.42 -8.14
CA ARG A 103 1.12 -5.38 -9.49
C ARG A 103 2.48 -6.10 -9.52
N ALA A 104 2.61 -7.09 -10.40
CA ALA A 104 3.79 -7.96 -10.45
C ALA A 104 4.98 -7.33 -11.21
N ASN A 105 4.71 -6.63 -12.31
CA ASN A 105 5.73 -6.14 -13.24
C ASN A 105 6.00 -4.64 -13.04
N LEU A 106 6.63 -4.30 -11.91
CA LEU A 106 7.09 -2.93 -11.66
C LEU A 106 8.51 -2.73 -12.18
N THR A 107 8.75 -1.58 -12.78
CA THR A 107 10.11 -1.09 -13.02
C THR A 107 10.79 -0.80 -11.68
N ILE A 108 12.12 -0.75 -11.68
CA ILE A 108 12.90 -0.43 -10.46
C ILE A 108 12.46 0.92 -9.88
N GLU A 109 12.16 1.90 -10.72
CA GLU A 109 11.71 3.22 -10.28
C GLU A 109 10.32 3.17 -9.62
N GLU A 110 9.38 2.41 -10.20
CA GLU A 110 8.06 2.19 -9.60
C GLU A 110 8.18 1.43 -8.26
N GLN A 111 9.10 0.47 -8.15
CA GLN A 111 9.39 -0.23 -6.88
C GLN A 111 9.90 0.75 -5.81
N LYS A 112 10.83 1.64 -6.16
CA LYS A 112 11.34 2.68 -5.25
C LYS A 112 10.23 3.62 -4.79
N GLN A 113 9.36 4.06 -5.69
CA GLN A 113 8.21 4.90 -5.36
C GLN A 113 7.22 4.19 -4.43
N GLU A 114 6.94 2.90 -4.67
CA GLU A 114 6.09 2.10 -3.78
C GLU A 114 6.71 1.98 -2.38
N ILE A 115 7.99 1.63 -2.31
CA ILE A 115 8.74 1.53 -1.04
C ILE A 115 8.63 2.84 -0.26
N GLN A 116 8.97 3.96 -0.88
CA GLN A 116 8.94 5.27 -0.24
C GLN A 116 7.55 5.63 0.28
N CYS A 117 6.52 5.43 -0.56
CA CYS A 117 5.14 5.76 -0.21
C CYS A 117 4.65 4.94 0.98
N ARG A 118 4.83 3.60 0.93
CA ARG A 118 4.33 2.70 1.97
C ARG A 118 5.06 2.88 3.30
N ILE A 119 6.39 3.04 3.26
CA ILE A 119 7.18 3.29 4.48
C ILE A 119 6.76 4.59 5.14
N ASN A 120 6.52 5.66 4.37
CA ASN A 120 6.06 6.92 4.93
C ASN A 120 4.72 6.78 5.66
N ILE A 121 3.76 6.05 5.09
CA ILE A 121 2.46 5.78 5.73
C ILE A 121 2.66 5.01 7.03
N VAL A 122 3.38 3.90 6.98
CA VAL A 122 3.65 3.05 8.15
C VAL A 122 4.44 3.80 9.23
N GLU A 123 5.42 4.63 8.85
CA GLU A 123 6.19 5.44 9.81
C GLU A 123 5.28 6.43 10.54
N MET A 124 4.35 7.09 9.84
CA MET A 124 3.41 8.03 10.47
C MET A 124 2.46 7.30 11.44
N SER A 125 1.94 6.15 11.08
CA SER A 125 1.08 5.33 11.93
C SER A 125 1.83 4.79 13.15
N LEU A 126 3.07 4.31 12.97
CA LEU A 126 3.95 3.90 14.08
C LEU A 126 4.27 5.06 15.03
N ARG A 127 4.47 6.29 14.53
CA ARG A 127 4.67 7.47 15.38
C ARG A 127 3.47 7.71 16.30
N LYS A 128 2.26 7.69 15.73
CA LYS A 128 1.02 7.84 16.53
C LYS A 128 0.88 6.72 17.56
N LEU A 129 1.08 5.48 17.11
CA LEU A 129 0.99 4.30 17.96
C LEU A 129 1.96 4.36 19.13
N VAL A 130 3.26 4.49 18.87
CA VAL A 130 4.32 4.52 19.88
C VAL A 130 4.09 5.66 20.86
N LYS A 131 3.83 6.86 20.35
CA LYS A 131 3.52 8.04 21.17
C LYS A 131 2.38 7.77 22.15
N ASN A 132 1.25 7.27 21.66
CA ASN A 132 0.05 7.09 22.48
C ASN A 132 0.20 5.93 23.47
N THR A 133 0.72 4.79 23.01
CA THR A 133 0.90 3.59 23.85
C THR A 133 1.84 3.84 25.02
N LEU A 134 3.01 4.43 24.75
CA LEU A 134 3.98 4.70 25.83
C LEU A 134 3.42 5.72 26.84
N ALA A 135 2.81 6.82 26.36
CA ALA A 135 2.22 7.82 27.26
C ALA A 135 1.10 7.25 28.14
N THR A 136 0.24 6.41 27.55
CA THR A 136 -0.91 5.82 28.26
C THR A 136 -0.46 4.77 29.29
N LEU A 137 0.50 3.91 28.94
CA LEU A 137 0.87 2.78 29.79
C LEU A 137 1.95 3.08 30.82
N MET A 138 2.80 4.08 30.61
CA MET A 138 3.89 4.37 31.54
C MET A 138 3.99 5.83 31.99
N GLY A 139 3.11 6.71 31.47
CA GLY A 139 3.13 8.15 31.73
C GLY A 139 4.17 8.90 30.92
N VAL A 140 3.93 10.19 30.67
CA VAL A 140 4.69 11.02 29.73
C VAL A 140 6.18 11.12 30.06
N ASN A 141 6.54 11.25 31.34
CA ASN A 141 7.95 11.42 31.74
C ASN A 141 8.78 10.15 31.47
N LYS A 142 8.26 8.98 31.90
CA LYS A 142 8.91 7.69 31.66
C LYS A 142 8.93 7.33 30.17
N ALA A 143 7.85 7.63 29.46
CA ALA A 143 7.76 7.46 28.01
C ALA A 143 8.84 8.28 27.28
N LYS A 144 9.03 9.55 27.67
CA LYS A 144 10.09 10.41 27.12
C LYS A 144 11.49 9.80 27.34
N GLU A 145 11.76 9.36 28.58
CA GLU A 145 13.04 8.73 28.92
C GLU A 145 13.28 7.45 28.11
N THR A 146 12.26 6.60 27.96
CA THR A 146 12.33 5.38 27.14
C THR A 146 12.69 5.69 25.68
N VAL A 147 12.05 6.69 25.08
CA VAL A 147 12.35 7.11 23.70
C VAL A 147 13.79 7.62 23.59
N LEU A 148 14.20 8.50 24.50
CA LEU A 148 15.56 9.07 24.50
C LEU A 148 16.64 8.00 24.71
N ASN A 149 16.39 6.97 25.53
CA ASN A 149 17.33 5.87 25.72
C ASN A 149 17.52 5.07 24.43
N VAL A 150 16.41 4.71 23.73
CA VAL A 150 16.52 4.03 22.43
C VAL A 150 17.22 4.90 21.38
N MET A 151 16.96 6.21 21.38
CA MET A 151 17.66 7.13 20.48
C MET A 151 19.17 7.17 20.75
N ARG A 152 19.62 7.19 22.02
CA ARG A 152 21.04 7.14 22.38
C ARG A 152 21.74 5.87 21.92
N GLU A 153 21.06 4.73 22.03
CA GLU A 153 21.57 3.43 21.60
C GLU A 153 21.58 3.24 20.08
N HIS A 154 20.93 4.14 19.34
CA HIS A 154 20.82 4.02 17.90
C HIS A 154 21.98 4.72 17.20
N ASN A 155 22.92 3.94 16.65
CA ASN A 155 24.16 4.42 16.04
C ASN A 155 24.02 5.44 14.89
N ALA A 156 22.81 5.56 14.32
CA ALA A 156 22.53 6.49 13.23
C ALA A 156 22.16 7.91 13.70
N ILE A 157 22.00 8.12 15.02
CA ILE A 157 21.64 9.43 15.57
C ILE A 157 22.91 10.12 16.05
N GLN A 158 23.20 11.26 15.46
CA GLN A 158 24.36 12.08 15.85
C GLN A 158 24.14 12.72 17.22
N SER A 159 25.22 13.02 17.95
CA SER A 159 25.18 13.66 19.27
C SER A 159 24.43 14.99 19.29
N TYR A 160 24.46 15.73 18.21
CA TYR A 160 23.70 16.97 18.00
C TYR A 160 22.19 16.74 18.07
N ASP A 161 21.68 15.70 17.38
CA ASP A 161 20.26 15.36 17.37
C ASP A 161 19.77 14.93 18.78
N MET A 162 20.64 14.29 19.57
CA MET A 162 20.34 13.92 20.96
C MET A 162 20.23 15.12 21.89
N THR A 163 21.10 16.12 21.75
CA THR A 163 21.02 17.35 22.55
C THR A 163 19.71 18.08 22.29
N LYS A 164 19.32 18.21 21.03
CA LYS A 164 18.04 18.77 20.62
C LYS A 164 16.89 17.94 21.18
N ALA A 165 16.88 16.63 20.95
CA ALA A 165 15.80 15.74 21.37
C ALA A 165 15.57 15.78 22.90
N SER A 166 16.64 15.87 23.69
CA SER A 166 16.54 15.94 25.16
C SER A 166 15.82 17.19 25.65
N SER A 167 15.93 18.30 24.93
CA SER A 167 15.27 19.58 25.28
C SER A 167 13.80 19.65 24.88
N LEU A 168 13.34 18.80 23.95
CA LEU A 168 11.97 18.80 23.43
C LEU A 168 10.96 18.29 24.45
N GLN A 169 9.72 18.74 24.32
CA GLN A 169 8.57 18.13 25.00
C GLN A 169 8.29 16.75 24.39
N TYR A 170 7.62 15.86 25.15
CA TYR A 170 7.32 14.50 24.68
C TYR A 170 6.60 14.46 23.32
N ASN A 171 5.63 15.33 23.14
CA ASN A 171 4.86 15.39 21.89
C ASN A 171 5.73 15.84 20.70
N GLU A 172 6.65 16.74 20.92
CA GLU A 172 7.57 17.29 19.92
C GLU A 172 8.58 16.24 19.45
N LEU A 173 8.92 15.27 20.30
CA LEU A 173 9.79 14.16 19.90
C LEU A 173 9.23 13.39 18.68
N PHE A 174 7.92 13.31 18.56
CA PHE A 174 7.24 12.58 17.49
C PHE A 174 6.78 13.47 16.32
N ASP A 175 7.04 14.76 16.38
CA ASP A 175 6.75 15.67 15.28
C ASP A 175 7.87 15.62 14.23
N PRO A 176 7.60 15.15 13.00
CA PRO A 176 8.63 15.02 11.97
C PRO A 176 9.20 16.36 11.50
N SER A 177 8.49 17.47 11.73
CA SER A 177 8.99 18.83 11.43
C SER A 177 9.99 19.34 12.47
N VAL A 178 9.92 18.81 13.68
CA VAL A 178 10.75 19.25 14.82
C VAL A 178 11.88 18.28 15.09
N ASN A 179 11.61 16.98 15.05
CA ASN A 179 12.57 15.94 15.44
C ASN A 179 12.61 14.78 14.45
N LYS A 180 13.81 14.28 14.16
CA LYS A 180 14.04 13.20 13.21
C LYS A 180 14.06 11.84 13.92
N ILE A 181 12.89 11.33 14.30
CA ILE A 181 12.76 9.93 14.67
C ILE A 181 12.42 9.14 13.41
N TYR A 182 13.34 8.33 12.94
CA TYR A 182 13.14 7.49 11.76
C TYR A 182 12.43 6.17 12.08
N PHE A 183 11.92 5.50 11.04
CA PHE A 183 11.32 4.17 11.15
C PHE A 183 12.19 3.18 11.96
N SER A 184 13.52 3.19 11.77
CA SER A 184 14.43 2.31 12.48
C SER A 184 14.46 2.54 14.00
N VAL A 185 14.26 3.77 14.47
CA VAL A 185 14.14 4.08 15.90
C VAL A 185 12.79 3.66 16.43
N LEU A 186 11.70 3.95 15.67
CA LEU A 186 10.34 3.55 16.05
C LEU A 186 10.21 2.04 16.18
N SER A 187 10.72 1.28 15.20
CA SER A 187 10.73 -0.18 15.24
C SER A 187 11.52 -0.71 16.44
N LYS A 188 12.68 -0.12 16.76
CA LYS A 188 13.48 -0.50 17.93
C LYS A 188 12.75 -0.21 19.25
N ILE A 189 12.02 0.92 19.35
CA ILE A 189 11.18 1.23 20.52
C ILE A 189 10.12 0.14 20.70
N VAL A 190 9.43 -0.26 19.63
CA VAL A 190 8.40 -1.31 19.68
C VAL A 190 9.00 -2.64 20.14
N ILE A 191 10.13 -3.06 19.57
CA ILE A 191 10.78 -4.32 19.91
C ILE A 191 11.30 -4.33 21.36
N ASN A 192 11.99 -3.28 21.79
CA ASN A 192 12.52 -3.19 23.17
C ASN A 192 11.40 -3.17 24.23
N ASN A 193 10.19 -2.79 23.84
CA ASN A 193 9.02 -2.72 24.72
C ASN A 193 7.88 -3.62 24.21
N PHE A 194 8.19 -4.75 23.58
CA PHE A 194 7.23 -5.59 22.87
C PHE A 194 5.99 -5.94 23.68
N THR A 195 6.14 -6.20 24.99
CA THR A 195 5.03 -6.51 25.89
C THR A 195 3.93 -5.43 25.93
N LEU A 196 4.30 -4.15 25.73
CA LEU A 196 3.34 -3.04 25.68
C LEU A 196 2.58 -2.97 24.35
N PHE A 197 3.13 -3.59 23.32
CA PHE A 197 2.57 -3.56 21.95
C PHE A 197 2.00 -4.93 21.53
N SER A 198 2.07 -5.95 22.39
CA SER A 198 1.69 -7.33 22.06
C SER A 198 0.23 -7.48 21.61
N ASN A 199 -0.69 -6.71 22.19
CA ASN A 199 -2.12 -6.72 21.82
C ASN A 199 -2.35 -6.15 20.40
N ILE A 200 -1.49 -5.25 19.96
CA ILE A 200 -1.59 -4.62 18.62
C ILE A 200 -1.04 -5.57 17.56
N PHE A 201 0.06 -6.25 17.89
CA PHE A 201 0.69 -7.26 17.05
C PHE A 201 0.28 -8.69 17.42
N GLU A 202 -0.98 -8.88 17.81
CA GLU A 202 -1.52 -10.16 18.24
C GLU A 202 -1.25 -11.26 17.19
N GLY A 203 -0.84 -12.45 17.66
CA GLY A 203 -0.49 -13.57 16.78
C GLY A 203 0.88 -13.46 16.08
N THR A 204 1.63 -12.35 16.31
CA THR A 204 2.98 -12.18 15.78
C THR A 204 3.99 -12.29 16.93
N SER A 205 4.97 -13.18 16.81
CA SER A 205 6.06 -13.26 17.79
C SER A 205 6.98 -12.05 17.68
N MET A 206 7.69 -11.72 18.78
CA MET A 206 8.69 -10.64 18.79
C MET A 206 9.76 -10.84 17.70
N SER A 207 10.22 -12.08 17.50
CA SER A 207 11.22 -12.41 16.49
C SER A 207 10.70 -12.22 15.05
N GLU A 208 9.44 -12.58 14.80
CA GLU A 208 8.81 -12.36 13.49
C GLU A 208 8.59 -10.87 13.22
N LEU A 209 8.14 -10.11 14.22
CA LEU A 209 7.97 -8.66 14.09
C LEU A 209 9.32 -7.97 13.82
N GLN A 210 10.38 -8.36 14.55
CA GLN A 210 11.74 -7.88 14.32
C GLN A 210 12.19 -8.18 12.88
N ALA A 211 12.02 -9.42 12.40
CA ALA A 211 12.38 -9.79 11.04
C ALA A 211 11.65 -8.94 9.98
N ASN A 212 10.34 -8.70 10.16
CA ASN A 212 9.57 -7.83 9.26
C ASN A 212 10.11 -6.39 9.28
N PHE A 213 10.40 -5.83 10.45
CA PHE A 213 10.99 -4.50 10.57
C PHE A 213 12.38 -4.40 9.93
N ASP A 214 13.20 -5.43 10.04
CA ASP A 214 14.54 -5.46 9.45
C ASP A 214 14.48 -5.47 7.91
N ILE A 215 13.55 -6.24 7.33
CA ILE A 215 13.29 -6.24 5.88
C ILE A 215 12.85 -4.84 5.42
N ILE A 216 11.92 -4.21 6.13
CA ILE A 216 11.44 -2.85 5.81
C ILE A 216 12.58 -1.82 5.94
N ASN A 217 13.39 -1.91 7.00
CA ASN A 217 14.56 -1.03 7.18
C ASN A 217 15.61 -1.21 6.08
N LYS A 218 15.83 -2.45 5.60
CA LYS A 218 16.70 -2.72 4.45
C LYS A 218 16.15 -2.04 3.18
N ALA A 219 14.85 -2.23 2.91
CA ALA A 219 14.19 -1.65 1.74
C ALA A 219 14.22 -0.12 1.72
N ARG A 220 14.08 0.54 2.88
CA ARG A 220 14.11 2.00 3.01
C ARG A 220 15.37 2.64 2.43
N ARG A 221 16.50 1.93 2.48
CA ARG A 221 17.78 2.44 1.97
C ARG A 221 17.85 2.48 0.44
N VAL A 222 16.99 1.75 -0.25
CA VAL A 222 17.03 1.62 -1.72
C VAL A 222 16.69 2.94 -2.44
N PRO A 223 15.62 3.68 -2.08
CA PRO A 223 15.34 4.99 -2.66
C PRO A 223 16.41 6.05 -2.28
N ASP A 224 16.86 6.03 -1.02
CA ASP A 224 17.73 7.07 -0.46
C ASP A 224 19.19 6.99 -0.97
N HIS A 225 19.64 5.79 -1.38
CA HIS A 225 21.02 5.50 -1.73
C HIS A 225 21.14 4.88 -3.13
N SER A 226 20.66 5.59 -4.16
CA SER A 226 20.61 5.13 -5.56
C SER A 226 21.97 4.69 -6.15
N TYR A 227 23.08 5.06 -5.51
CA TYR A 227 24.45 4.80 -5.99
C TYR A 227 25.24 3.83 -5.10
N THR A 228 24.63 3.23 -4.07
CA THR A 228 25.32 2.28 -3.18
C THR A 228 25.19 0.84 -3.69
N GLU A 229 26.15 -0.03 -3.33
CA GLU A 229 26.12 -1.47 -3.66
C GLU A 229 24.79 -2.14 -3.24
N SER A 230 24.19 -1.70 -2.15
CA SER A 230 22.91 -2.23 -1.67
C SER A 230 21.73 -1.94 -2.62
N SER A 231 21.76 -0.83 -3.37
CA SER A 231 20.74 -0.51 -4.36
C SER A 231 21.00 -1.21 -5.71
N GLN A 232 22.25 -1.49 -6.03
CA GLN A 232 22.64 -2.21 -7.24
C GLN A 232 22.32 -3.71 -7.14
N ASN A 233 22.35 -4.26 -5.92
CA ASN A 233 22.04 -5.68 -5.64
C ASN A 233 20.59 -5.92 -5.22
N TRP A 234 19.70 -4.92 -5.40
CA TRP A 234 18.28 -5.07 -5.09
C TRP A 234 17.62 -6.00 -6.09
N ALA A 235 17.23 -7.19 -5.63
CA ALA A 235 16.61 -8.20 -6.46
C ALA A 235 15.07 -8.14 -6.37
N GLN A 236 14.39 -8.67 -7.38
CA GLN A 236 12.94 -8.82 -7.38
C GLN A 236 12.43 -9.57 -6.12
N ASN A 237 13.18 -10.55 -5.63
CA ASN A 237 12.83 -11.28 -4.41
C ASN A 237 12.88 -10.42 -3.15
N ASP A 238 13.82 -9.46 -3.05
CA ASP A 238 13.86 -8.49 -1.95
C ASP A 238 12.61 -7.61 -1.94
N PHE A 239 12.15 -7.21 -3.12
CA PHE A 239 10.93 -6.41 -3.24
C PHE A 239 9.66 -7.20 -2.84
N LEU A 240 9.57 -8.48 -3.22
CA LEU A 240 8.46 -9.34 -2.78
C LEU A 240 8.47 -9.58 -1.27
N GLN A 241 9.65 -9.76 -0.67
CA GLN A 241 9.80 -9.87 0.79
C GLN A 241 9.39 -8.56 1.48
N PHE A 242 9.80 -7.41 0.94
CA PHE A 242 9.36 -6.10 1.44
C PHE A 242 7.83 -5.98 1.40
N ARG A 243 7.20 -6.30 0.26
CA ARG A 243 5.74 -6.26 0.13
C ARG A 243 5.03 -7.13 1.16
N ALA A 244 5.51 -8.37 1.35
CA ALA A 244 4.94 -9.29 2.32
C ALA A 244 5.06 -8.74 3.76
N SER A 245 6.24 -8.23 4.12
CA SER A 245 6.52 -7.70 5.45
C SER A 245 5.74 -6.44 5.75
N ILE A 246 5.73 -5.47 4.81
CA ILE A 246 5.05 -4.19 5.04
C ILE A 246 3.53 -4.36 5.09
N SER A 247 2.95 -5.26 4.28
CA SER A 247 1.50 -5.55 4.32
C SER A 247 1.05 -6.10 5.66
N LYS A 248 1.86 -6.97 6.30
CA LYS A 248 1.58 -7.47 7.66
C LYS A 248 1.54 -6.33 8.68
N ILE A 249 2.48 -5.38 8.57
CA ILE A 249 2.54 -4.22 9.48
C ILE A 249 1.39 -3.25 9.21
N GLU A 250 1.11 -2.91 7.96
CA GLU A 250 -0.02 -2.06 7.58
C GLU A 250 -1.34 -2.60 8.10
N GLU A 251 -1.56 -3.90 7.99
CA GLU A 251 -2.79 -4.53 8.49
C GLU A 251 -3.00 -4.31 9.99
N ARG A 252 -1.92 -4.37 10.77
CA ARG A 252 -1.97 -4.14 12.23
C ARG A 252 -2.10 -2.67 12.62
N LEU A 253 -1.75 -1.77 11.70
CA LEU A 253 -1.76 -0.32 11.95
C LEU A 253 -2.98 0.40 11.37
N LYS A 254 -3.94 -0.29 10.74
CA LYS A 254 -5.13 0.31 10.11
C LYS A 254 -5.90 1.28 11.01
N ASP A 255 -5.99 0.98 12.30
CA ASP A 255 -6.72 1.80 13.26
C ASP A 255 -5.94 3.05 13.70
N TYR A 256 -4.71 3.22 13.21
CA TYR A 256 -3.80 4.32 13.56
C TYR A 256 -3.45 5.23 12.37
N GLU A 257 -4.07 5.02 11.21
CA GLU A 257 -3.91 5.85 10.02
C GLU A 257 -4.56 7.24 10.11
#